data_a7057a7c1696121afbb69f80935c2f2f
#
_entry.id   a7057a7c1696121afbb69f80935c2f2f
#
_cell.length_a   1.000
_cell.length_b   1.000
_cell.length_c   1.000
_cell.angle_alpha   90.00
_cell.angle_beta   90.00
_cell.angle_gamma   90.00
#
_symmetry.space_group_name_H-M   'P 1'
#
loop_
_entity.id
_entity.type
_entity.pdbx_description
1 polymer ?
#
loop_
_entity_poly.entity_id
_entity_poly.type
_entity_poly.pdbx_seq_one_letter_code
_entity_poly.pdbx_strand_id
1 'polypeptide(L)'
;MLQLRALEPEDLEFLYTIENDPSLWEVTSACGPYSRYALKQYLAAQPSSIYENNQLRLIATKEDGRAIGTVDLFDFSPTDRRAEVGLAILKDERGKGYGLEMLQQATEYARRFLNIHQLVAHISLCNNKRSLQTFRQCGFEDLVILTDWHFCNGAFEDVVLVRKFLL
;
A
#
# COMPACT_ATOMS: atom_id res chain seq x y z
N MET A 1 8.31 9.96 14.67
CA MET A 1 7.60 8.66 14.56
C MET A 1 6.33 8.86 13.75
N LEU A 2 6.03 7.97 12.80
CA LEU A 2 4.78 8.04 12.04
C LEU A 2 3.62 7.48 12.84
N GLN A 3 2.40 7.88 12.45
CA GLN A 3 1.17 7.28 12.94
C GLN A 3 0.31 6.81 11.76
N LEU A 4 -0.30 5.65 11.88
CA LEU A 4 -1.31 5.18 10.93
C LEU A 4 -2.69 5.51 11.50
N ARG A 5 -3.53 6.13 10.69
CA ARG A 5 -4.91 6.48 11.04
C ARG A 5 -5.89 6.18 9.92
N ALA A 6 -7.17 6.19 10.24
CA ALA A 6 -8.22 6.06 9.25
C ALA A 6 -8.19 7.23 8.25
N LEU A 7 -8.74 6.95 7.07
CA LEU A 7 -9.02 7.93 6.03
C LEU A 7 -10.15 8.86 6.49
N GLU A 8 -9.98 10.17 6.28
CA GLU A 8 -10.94 11.20 6.68
C GLU A 8 -11.36 12.05 5.47
N PRO A 9 -12.53 12.71 5.51
CA PRO A 9 -12.97 13.59 4.41
C PRO A 9 -11.97 14.70 4.07
N GLU A 10 -11.22 15.17 5.05
CA GLU A 10 -10.19 16.21 4.92
C GLU A 10 -8.97 15.76 4.12
N ASP A 11 -8.82 14.46 3.86
CA ASP A 11 -7.71 13.91 3.10
C ASP A 11 -7.86 14.07 1.57
N LEU A 12 -8.90 14.74 1.09
CA LEU A 12 -9.18 14.87 -0.34
C LEU A 12 -7.99 15.42 -1.14
N GLU A 13 -7.39 16.52 -0.70
CA GLU A 13 -6.27 17.15 -1.42
C GLU A 13 -5.00 16.28 -1.36
N PHE A 14 -4.77 15.62 -0.24
CA PHE A 14 -3.70 14.62 -0.13
C PHE A 14 -3.90 13.47 -1.12
N LEU A 15 -5.10 12.89 -1.17
CA LEU A 15 -5.43 11.82 -2.13
C LEU A 15 -5.33 12.31 -3.58
N TYR A 16 -5.79 13.52 -3.86
CA TYR A 16 -5.67 14.10 -5.21
C TYR A 16 -4.20 14.19 -5.65
N THR A 17 -3.32 14.53 -4.75
CA THR A 17 -1.88 14.62 -5.02
C THR A 17 -1.25 13.24 -5.21
N ILE A 18 -1.48 12.31 -4.28
CA ILE A 18 -0.81 11.00 -4.31
C ILE A 18 -1.37 10.07 -5.40
N GLU A 19 -2.68 10.06 -5.60
CA GLU A 19 -3.33 9.21 -6.60
C GLU A 19 -3.08 9.70 -8.04
N ASN A 20 -2.72 10.95 -8.22
CA ASN A 20 -2.38 11.55 -9.52
C ASN A 20 -0.86 11.65 -9.77
N ASP A 21 -0.04 11.01 -8.95
CA ASP A 21 1.39 10.90 -9.20
C ASP A 21 1.67 9.79 -10.25
N PRO A 22 2.08 10.15 -11.48
CA PRO A 22 2.32 9.15 -12.54
C PRO A 22 3.39 8.12 -12.18
N SER A 23 4.34 8.47 -11.32
CA SER A 23 5.38 7.53 -10.88
C SER A 23 4.82 6.36 -10.06
N LEU A 24 3.65 6.53 -9.43
CA LEU A 24 2.96 5.46 -8.73
C LEU A 24 2.14 4.59 -9.69
N TRP A 25 1.66 5.13 -10.81
CA TRP A 25 0.94 4.34 -11.82
C TRP A 25 1.84 3.29 -12.48
N GLU A 26 3.14 3.56 -12.55
CA GLU A 26 4.12 2.61 -13.09
C GLU A 26 4.32 1.36 -12.22
N VAL A 27 3.96 1.42 -10.94
CA VAL A 27 4.21 0.34 -9.96
C VAL A 27 2.92 -0.21 -9.34
N THR A 28 1.77 0.31 -9.75
CA THR A 28 0.45 -0.12 -9.28
C THR A 28 -0.45 -0.45 -10.46
N SER A 29 -1.62 -0.99 -10.19
CA SER A 29 -2.67 -1.17 -11.20
C SER A 29 -3.52 0.09 -11.42
N ALA A 30 -3.22 1.18 -10.72
CA ALA A 30 -3.91 2.45 -10.90
C ALA A 30 -3.57 3.08 -12.25
N CYS A 31 -4.55 3.64 -12.91
CA CYS A 31 -4.41 4.25 -14.23
C CYS A 31 -5.13 5.61 -14.32
N GLY A 32 -4.91 6.45 -13.30
CA GLY A 32 -5.47 7.81 -13.28
C GLY A 32 -5.34 8.54 -14.64
N PRO A 33 -5.69 9.81 -14.76
CA PRO A 33 -5.92 10.75 -13.65
C PRO A 33 -7.29 10.60 -12.97
N TYR A 34 -7.33 10.92 -11.70
CA TYR A 34 -8.56 10.93 -10.90
C TYR A 34 -9.03 12.36 -10.64
N SER A 35 -10.33 12.62 -10.82
CA SER A 35 -10.93 13.90 -10.47
C SER A 35 -11.14 14.03 -8.97
N ARG A 36 -11.21 15.27 -8.45
CA ARG A 36 -11.63 15.50 -7.06
C ARG A 36 -13.02 14.96 -6.77
N TYR A 37 -13.91 15.02 -7.76
CA TYR A 37 -15.25 14.44 -7.63
C TYR A 37 -15.21 12.93 -7.38
N ALA A 38 -14.44 12.18 -8.18
CA ALA A 38 -14.29 10.73 -8.01
C ALA A 38 -13.66 10.38 -6.65
N LEU A 39 -12.64 11.12 -6.22
CA LEU A 39 -12.00 10.91 -4.92
C LEU A 39 -12.90 11.30 -3.76
N LYS A 40 -13.74 12.31 -3.90
CA LYS A 40 -14.74 12.68 -2.90
C LYS A 40 -15.79 11.58 -2.72
N GLN A 41 -16.25 10.98 -3.83
CA GLN A 41 -17.14 9.81 -3.77
C GLN A 41 -16.47 8.61 -3.11
N TYR A 42 -15.21 8.36 -3.45
CA TYR A 42 -14.41 7.30 -2.83
C TYR A 42 -14.30 7.49 -1.32
N LEU A 43 -14.03 8.71 -0.85
CA LEU A 43 -13.99 9.03 0.59
C LEU A 43 -15.34 8.81 1.27
N ALA A 44 -16.44 9.22 0.61
CA ALA A 44 -17.79 9.05 1.16
C ALA A 44 -18.25 7.59 1.22
N ALA A 45 -17.70 6.74 0.36
CA ALA A 45 -18.06 5.32 0.26
C ALA A 45 -17.15 4.40 1.10
N GLN A 46 -16.25 4.95 1.92
CA GLN A 46 -15.34 4.12 2.73
C GLN A 46 -16.12 3.24 3.72
N PRO A 47 -15.83 1.94 3.79
CA PRO A 47 -16.46 1.06 4.75
C PRO A 47 -15.96 1.37 6.17
N SER A 48 -16.77 1.02 7.17
CA SER A 48 -16.39 1.16 8.59
C SER A 48 -15.41 0.06 9.06
N SER A 49 -15.26 -1.00 8.27
CA SER A 49 -14.43 -2.16 8.61
C SER A 49 -13.90 -2.86 7.36
N ILE A 50 -12.70 -3.44 7.47
CA ILE A 50 -12.10 -4.28 6.41
C ILE A 50 -12.99 -5.49 6.06
N TYR A 51 -13.84 -5.94 6.96
CA TYR A 51 -14.74 -7.07 6.74
C TYR A 51 -15.89 -6.79 5.76
N GLU A 52 -16.18 -5.51 5.49
CA GLU A 52 -17.28 -5.14 4.60
C GLU A 52 -16.93 -5.35 3.12
N ASN A 53 -15.70 -5.04 2.72
CA ASN A 53 -15.28 -5.14 1.32
C ASN A 53 -13.87 -5.74 1.11
N ASN A 54 -13.29 -6.32 2.17
CA ASN A 54 -11.98 -6.95 2.17
C ASN A 54 -10.83 -6.00 1.84
N GLN A 55 -11.02 -4.71 2.12
CA GLN A 55 -10.02 -3.66 1.91
C GLN A 55 -9.99 -2.67 3.07
N LEU A 56 -8.81 -2.15 3.36
CA LEU A 56 -8.60 -1.10 4.34
C LEU A 56 -7.48 -0.20 3.86
N ARG A 57 -7.73 1.11 3.80
CA ARG A 57 -6.69 2.12 3.58
C ARG A 57 -6.43 2.88 4.87
N LEU A 58 -5.17 2.99 5.23
CA LEU A 58 -4.70 3.81 6.34
C LEU A 58 -3.81 4.94 5.81
N ILE A 59 -3.88 6.09 6.47
CA ILE A 59 -3.04 7.24 6.17
C ILE A 59 -1.87 7.29 7.14
N ALA A 60 -0.67 7.42 6.61
CA ALA A 60 0.54 7.66 7.40
C ALA A 60 0.74 9.16 7.60
N THR A 61 0.82 9.59 8.84
CA THR A 61 1.03 10.99 9.22
C THR A 61 2.28 11.17 10.06
N LYS A 62 2.92 12.33 9.92
CA LYS A 62 3.98 12.78 10.83
C LYS A 62 3.38 13.27 12.16
N GLU A 63 4.24 13.54 13.13
CA GLU A 63 3.85 14.05 14.45
C GLU A 63 3.09 15.39 14.38
N ASP A 64 3.35 16.19 13.35
CA ASP A 64 2.63 17.44 13.07
C ASP A 64 1.25 17.23 12.42
N GLY A 65 0.83 15.97 12.21
CA GLY A 65 -0.43 15.60 11.59
C GLY A 65 -0.42 15.59 10.05
N ARG A 66 0.68 15.95 9.40
CA ARG A 66 0.77 16.00 7.94
C ARG A 66 0.79 14.59 7.36
N ALA A 67 -0.14 14.32 6.44
CA ALA A 67 -0.19 13.07 5.70
C ALA A 67 0.98 12.98 4.70
N ILE A 68 1.64 11.82 4.64
CA ILE A 68 2.79 11.59 3.77
C ILE A 68 2.68 10.35 2.91
N GLY A 69 1.75 9.46 3.21
CA GLY A 69 1.60 8.22 2.46
C GLY A 69 0.35 7.44 2.85
N THR A 70 0.13 6.35 2.14
CA THR A 70 -0.95 5.40 2.38
C THR A 70 -0.42 4.00 2.58
N VAL A 71 -1.12 3.24 3.41
CA VAL A 71 -0.97 1.79 3.53
C VAL A 71 -2.30 1.17 3.13
N ASP A 72 -2.26 0.26 2.18
CA ASP A 72 -3.42 -0.50 1.75
C ASP A 72 -3.27 -1.96 2.17
N LEU A 73 -4.28 -2.49 2.84
CA LEU A 73 -4.51 -3.92 3.00
C LEU A 73 -5.69 -4.28 2.10
N PHE A 74 -5.52 -5.24 1.21
CA PHE A 74 -6.53 -5.63 0.24
C PHE A 74 -6.49 -7.14 -0.03
N ASP A 75 -7.44 -7.64 -0.79
CA ASP A 75 -7.65 -9.08 -0.98
C ASP A 75 -7.65 -9.84 0.36
N PHE A 76 -8.27 -9.21 1.37
CA PHE A 76 -8.34 -9.79 2.70
C PHE A 76 -9.27 -11.00 2.71
N SER A 77 -8.74 -12.13 3.15
CA SER A 77 -9.50 -13.35 3.39
C SER A 77 -9.57 -13.63 4.89
N PRO A 78 -10.72 -13.37 5.52
CA PRO A 78 -10.89 -13.69 6.95
C PRO A 78 -10.74 -15.16 7.25
N THR A 79 -11.18 -16.02 6.33
CA THR A 79 -11.13 -17.48 6.46
C THR A 79 -9.70 -18.00 6.41
N ASP A 80 -8.92 -17.52 5.42
CA ASP A 80 -7.52 -17.95 5.25
C ASP A 80 -6.54 -17.09 6.05
N ARG A 81 -7.04 -16.02 6.66
CA ARG A 81 -6.24 -15.10 7.49
C ARG A 81 -5.03 -14.54 6.75
N ARG A 82 -5.24 -14.09 5.53
CA ARG A 82 -4.21 -13.45 4.68
C ARG A 82 -4.72 -12.16 4.07
N ALA A 83 -3.80 -11.28 3.72
CA ALA A 83 -4.08 -10.09 2.93
C ALA A 83 -2.86 -9.73 2.07
N GLU A 84 -3.09 -8.91 1.08
CA GLU A 84 -2.03 -8.22 0.34
C GLU A 84 -1.79 -6.84 0.94
N VAL A 85 -0.55 -6.38 0.96
CA VAL A 85 -0.18 -5.07 1.48
C VAL A 85 0.52 -4.24 0.41
N GLY A 86 0.10 -2.98 0.28
CA GLY A 86 0.70 -1.99 -0.60
C GLY A 86 1.02 -0.70 0.16
N LEU A 87 2.03 0.01 -0.31
CA LEU A 87 2.45 1.30 0.23
C LEU A 87 2.55 2.33 -0.88
N ALA A 88 2.16 3.56 -0.59
CA ALA A 88 2.44 4.71 -1.43
C ALA A 88 2.95 5.87 -0.56
N ILE A 89 3.96 6.58 -1.03
CA ILE A 89 4.57 7.71 -0.32
C ILE A 89 4.67 8.89 -1.26
N LEU A 90 4.33 10.09 -0.77
CA LEU A 90 4.51 11.33 -1.51
C LEU A 90 5.95 11.44 -2.02
N LYS A 91 6.10 11.92 -3.25
CA LYS A 91 7.39 11.99 -3.94
C LYS A 91 8.49 12.65 -3.10
N ASP A 92 8.17 13.76 -2.45
CA ASP A 92 9.13 14.54 -1.65
C ASP A 92 9.46 13.91 -0.29
N GLU A 93 8.74 12.87 0.09
CA GLU A 93 8.95 12.15 1.35
C GLU A 93 9.63 10.79 1.16
N ARG A 94 9.93 10.41 -0.07
CA ARG A 94 10.63 9.14 -0.39
C ARG A 94 12.11 9.21 -0.01
N GLY A 95 12.70 8.03 0.26
CA GLY A 95 14.13 7.93 0.57
C GLY A 95 14.52 8.36 1.98
N LYS A 96 13.56 8.56 2.87
CA LYS A 96 13.77 8.99 4.26
C LYS A 96 13.52 7.88 5.30
N GLY A 97 13.32 6.64 4.85
CA GLY A 97 13.06 5.50 5.74
C GLY A 97 11.59 5.31 6.14
N TYR A 98 10.68 6.18 5.73
CA TYR A 98 9.28 6.11 6.11
C TYR A 98 8.56 4.85 5.61
N GLY A 99 8.93 4.33 4.44
CA GLY A 99 8.34 3.10 3.92
C GLY A 99 8.54 1.90 4.84
N LEU A 100 9.72 1.77 5.42
CA LEU A 100 10.00 0.70 6.38
C LEU A 100 9.17 0.87 7.66
N GLU A 101 9.11 2.08 8.21
CA GLU A 101 8.31 2.38 9.40
C GLU A 101 6.82 2.12 9.16
N MET A 102 6.28 2.57 8.02
CA MET A 102 4.89 2.31 7.63
C MET A 102 4.60 0.81 7.54
N LEU A 103 5.47 0.06 6.89
CA LEU A 103 5.29 -1.38 6.71
C LEU A 103 5.39 -2.15 8.03
N GLN A 104 6.29 -1.75 8.92
CA GLN A 104 6.39 -2.33 10.27
C GLN A 104 5.11 -2.10 11.08
N GLN A 105 4.59 -0.87 11.08
CA GLN A 105 3.34 -0.55 11.77
C GLN A 105 2.14 -1.27 11.16
N ALA A 106 2.06 -1.35 9.84
CA ALA A 106 1.00 -2.09 9.14
C ALA A 106 1.03 -3.59 9.48
N THR A 107 2.23 -4.16 9.53
CA THR A 107 2.45 -5.57 9.89
C THR A 107 1.98 -5.84 11.32
N GLU A 108 2.33 -4.98 12.26
CA GLU A 108 1.93 -5.12 13.67
C GLU A 108 0.41 -4.92 13.84
N TYR A 109 -0.17 -3.95 13.14
CA TYR A 109 -1.61 -3.74 13.10
C TYR A 109 -2.36 -4.97 12.55
N ALA A 110 -1.92 -5.50 11.43
CA ALA A 110 -2.50 -6.68 10.80
C ALA A 110 -2.45 -7.90 11.73
N ARG A 111 -1.33 -8.08 12.42
CA ARG A 111 -1.14 -9.18 13.39
C ARG A 111 -2.06 -9.05 14.61
N ARG A 112 -2.05 -7.88 15.25
CA ARG A 112 -2.71 -7.70 16.55
C ARG A 112 -4.22 -7.50 16.45
N PHE A 113 -4.68 -6.74 15.47
CA PHE A 113 -6.07 -6.30 15.40
C PHE A 113 -6.89 -7.02 14.33
N LEU A 114 -6.26 -7.50 13.26
CA LEU A 114 -6.95 -8.21 12.19
C LEU A 114 -6.71 -9.72 12.22
N ASN A 115 -5.88 -10.20 13.14
CA ASN A 115 -5.54 -11.62 13.27
C ASN A 115 -5.05 -12.26 11.95
N ILE A 116 -4.35 -11.48 11.14
CA ILE A 116 -3.80 -11.95 9.87
C ILE A 116 -2.59 -12.85 10.17
N HIS A 117 -2.54 -14.00 9.52
CA HIS A 117 -1.45 -14.96 9.63
C HIS A 117 -0.29 -14.64 8.69
N GLN A 118 -0.59 -14.20 7.47
CA GLN A 118 0.43 -13.83 6.50
C GLN A 118 0.02 -12.63 5.65
N LEU A 119 1.00 -11.81 5.33
CA LEU A 119 0.90 -10.75 4.33
C LEU A 119 1.71 -11.13 3.09
N VAL A 120 1.19 -10.78 1.93
CA VAL A 120 1.86 -10.92 0.64
C VAL A 120 1.93 -9.56 -0.06
N ALA A 121 2.83 -9.44 -1.02
CA ALA A 121 2.88 -8.28 -1.91
C ALA A 121 3.44 -8.68 -3.27
N HIS A 122 2.94 -8.03 -4.32
CA HIS A 122 3.47 -8.13 -5.69
C HIS A 122 4.33 -6.89 -5.95
N ILE A 123 5.60 -7.09 -6.27
CA ILE A 123 6.54 -5.99 -6.43
C ILE A 123 7.26 -6.10 -7.77
N SER A 124 7.19 -5.04 -8.58
CA SER A 124 7.92 -4.98 -9.85
C SER A 124 9.42 -5.10 -9.64
N LEU A 125 10.08 -5.99 -10.37
CA LEU A 125 11.52 -6.17 -10.32
C LEU A 125 12.28 -5.06 -11.06
N CYS A 126 11.66 -4.42 -12.04
CA CYS A 126 12.31 -3.39 -12.86
C CYS A 126 12.17 -2.00 -12.25
N ASN A 127 10.95 -1.62 -11.91
CA ASN A 127 10.61 -0.23 -11.55
C ASN A 127 10.51 0.02 -10.05
N ASN A 128 10.53 -1.01 -9.22
CA ASN A 128 10.27 -0.87 -7.80
C ASN A 128 11.32 -1.54 -6.89
N LYS A 129 12.58 -1.47 -7.26
CA LYS A 129 13.69 -2.08 -6.50
C LYS A 129 13.79 -1.55 -5.07
N ARG A 130 13.48 -0.28 -4.85
CA ARG A 130 13.50 0.34 -3.52
C ARG A 130 12.42 -0.26 -2.62
N SER A 131 11.22 -0.44 -3.14
CA SER A 131 10.13 -1.09 -2.41
C SER A 131 10.49 -2.53 -2.06
N LEU A 132 11.04 -3.29 -3.00
CA LEU A 132 11.47 -4.66 -2.76
C LEU A 132 12.51 -4.74 -1.63
N GLN A 133 13.47 -3.84 -1.62
CA GLN A 133 14.44 -3.76 -0.52
C GLN A 133 13.77 -3.46 0.82
N THR A 134 12.83 -2.53 0.85
CA THR A 134 12.06 -2.18 2.06
C THR A 134 11.29 -3.39 2.60
N PHE A 135 10.62 -4.14 1.73
CA PHE A 135 9.90 -5.34 2.12
C PHE A 135 10.84 -6.42 2.69
N ARG A 136 11.98 -6.65 2.04
CA ARG A 136 12.99 -7.59 2.54
C ARG A 136 13.55 -7.16 3.90
N GLN A 137 13.82 -5.87 4.11
CA GLN A 137 14.24 -5.34 5.41
C GLN A 137 13.18 -5.52 6.51
N CYS A 138 11.91 -5.49 6.13
CA CYS A 138 10.79 -5.77 7.05
C CYS A 138 10.58 -7.28 7.30
N GLY A 139 11.38 -8.15 6.70
CA GLY A 139 11.33 -9.61 6.91
C GLY A 139 10.41 -10.36 5.96
N PHE A 140 10.06 -9.75 4.81
CA PHE A 140 9.40 -10.47 3.74
C PHE A 140 10.42 -11.32 2.96
N GLU A 141 10.03 -12.50 2.56
CA GLU A 141 10.82 -13.42 1.75
C GLU A 141 10.27 -13.51 0.32
N ASP A 142 11.16 -13.65 -0.64
CA ASP A 142 10.80 -13.86 -2.04
C ASP A 142 10.27 -15.29 -2.22
N LEU A 143 9.10 -15.43 -2.85
CA LEU A 143 8.49 -16.74 -3.11
C LEU A 143 8.68 -17.19 -4.55
N VAL A 144 8.29 -16.35 -5.50
CA VAL A 144 8.25 -16.71 -6.92
C VAL A 144 8.31 -15.45 -7.77
N ILE A 145 8.92 -15.58 -8.95
CA ILE A 145 8.87 -14.56 -10.01
C ILE A 145 7.72 -14.91 -10.94
N LEU A 146 6.82 -13.94 -11.15
CA LEU A 146 5.73 -14.00 -12.08
C LEU A 146 6.15 -13.30 -13.36
N THR A 147 6.44 -14.08 -14.40
CA THR A 147 6.95 -13.56 -15.68
C THR A 147 5.84 -12.83 -16.44
N ASP A 148 6.18 -11.70 -17.08
CA ASP A 148 5.26 -10.89 -17.88
C ASP A 148 3.95 -10.54 -17.14
N TRP A 149 4.06 -10.26 -15.85
CA TRP A 149 2.89 -10.09 -14.98
C TRP A 149 2.29 -8.70 -15.01
N HIS A 150 3.13 -7.68 -15.20
CA HIS A 150 2.72 -6.28 -15.18
C HIS A 150 3.04 -5.62 -16.51
N PHE A 151 2.07 -4.89 -17.08
CA PHE A 151 2.27 -4.10 -18.29
C PHE A 151 2.50 -2.64 -17.92
N CYS A 152 3.66 -2.10 -18.31
CA CYS A 152 4.04 -0.72 -18.02
C CYS A 152 4.88 -0.15 -19.15
N ASN A 153 4.59 1.08 -19.56
CA ASN A 153 5.37 1.81 -20.58
C ASN A 153 5.58 1.04 -21.89
N GLY A 154 4.55 0.29 -22.32
CA GLY A 154 4.60 -0.45 -23.59
C GLY A 154 5.31 -1.80 -23.53
N ALA A 155 5.70 -2.27 -22.35
CA ALA A 155 6.35 -3.55 -22.15
C ALA A 155 5.78 -4.34 -20.98
N PHE A 156 5.94 -5.65 -21.00
CA PHE A 156 5.66 -6.49 -19.85
C PHE A 156 6.86 -6.56 -18.90
N GLU A 157 6.59 -6.63 -17.62
CA GLU A 157 7.58 -6.71 -16.56
C GLU A 157 7.32 -7.93 -15.67
N ASP A 158 8.42 -8.46 -15.14
CA ASP A 158 8.36 -9.49 -14.12
C ASP A 158 8.07 -8.86 -12.76
N VAL A 159 7.29 -9.58 -11.97
CA VAL A 159 6.92 -9.22 -10.61
C VAL A 159 7.37 -10.33 -9.67
N VAL A 160 7.93 -9.97 -8.53
CA VAL A 160 8.19 -10.93 -7.47
C VAL A 160 7.04 -10.90 -6.47
N LEU A 161 6.53 -12.08 -6.12
CA LEU A 161 5.62 -12.28 -5.01
C LEU A 161 6.46 -12.48 -3.75
N VAL A 162 6.27 -11.62 -2.78
CA VAL A 162 6.93 -11.71 -1.47
C VAL A 162 5.91 -12.00 -0.38
N ARG A 163 6.36 -12.61 0.71
CA ARG A 163 5.51 -13.02 1.84
C ARG A 163 6.18 -12.79 3.17
N LYS A 164 5.37 -12.51 4.18
CA LYS A 164 5.79 -12.55 5.60
C LYS A 164 4.72 -13.23 6.44
N PHE A 165 5.14 -14.22 7.24
CA PHE A 165 4.31 -14.74 8.34
C PHE A 165 4.37 -13.78 9.52
N LEU A 166 3.21 -13.56 10.15
CA LEU A 166 3.04 -12.57 11.23
C LEU A 166 3.04 -13.20 12.64
N LEU A 167 3.16 -14.51 12.73
CA LEU A 167 3.19 -15.25 13.99
C LEU A 167 4.58 -15.73 14.32
#